data_b73e718b706555f60d7f91e75bc83ebd
#
_entry.id   b73e718b706555f60d7f91e75bc83ebd
#
_cell.length_a   1.000
_cell.length_b   1.000
_cell.length_c   1.000
_cell.angle_alpha   90.00
_cell.angle_beta   90.00
_cell.angle_gamma   90.00
#
_symmetry.space_group_name_H-M   'P 1'
#
loop_
_entity.id
_entity.type
_entity.pdbx_description
1 polymer ?
#
loop_
_entity_poly.entity_id
_entity_poly.type
_entity_poly.pdbx_seq_one_letter_code
_entity_poly.pdbx_strand_id
1 'polypeptide(L)'
;MTAPERRWDPGALPFSATATGTSPSCSATAVRLGQLLAEDPALAEQLGEVPVAVAEKGKAPGSHLLSGAVMRPGPINDLFPGVPREEIPNYGVVSGEAVYFMTSKAKIRIPTPPQMKNHGNWVVSISQLARWMSAQAEELGAYMLAETDCQKLIVDQGRVMGVITGDKGRGRDGEELSAFEPGAELHAQVTVLAEGTPGHLTGVARSHFDLDRGTTQIWELGVKEVWEVPKPLGKVVHTLGFPLRLKTKYREYGGSWIYPMGEDKISLGYVVGLDYADATLSPHDVLQQFKTHPFIREMLEGGTRLAWGAKTIPGGGLYGLPSRLHVPGAVLVGDSAGFVDMAALKGVNYAIRSGILAAESIYEALKAQKATTAAGLWGYDRRIRASEIWKDLWKVRNIRPAFQKGFIYGGMVHSMATGSMGRAPKKVKFKTDAREPIFIGDRGSSYPTPDGSYIFDKLASVFVSGNQTRDDQPSHIRIRTRVPRELAVAWESMCPAKVYEIADDAPQNGTVTVKVNPSNCVQCGAITAKGGRLTPPEGGSGPEYTVT
;
A
#
# COMPACT_ATOMS: atom_id res chain seq x y z
N MET A 1 3.58 -34.78 17.26
CA MET A 1 2.64 -34.44 18.33
C MET A 1 1.72 -33.36 17.79
N THR A 2 0.44 -33.63 17.66
CA THR A 2 -0.57 -32.67 17.25
C THR A 2 -0.69 -31.62 18.36
N ALA A 3 -0.52 -30.33 18.04
CA ALA A 3 -0.78 -29.27 18.99
C ALA A 3 -2.20 -29.43 19.58
N PRO A 4 -2.43 -29.15 20.86
CA PRO A 4 -3.74 -29.23 21.45
C PRO A 4 -4.70 -28.32 20.71
N GLU A 5 -5.83 -28.87 20.25
CA GLU A 5 -6.94 -28.06 19.72
C GLU A 5 -7.37 -27.07 20.82
N ARG A 6 -7.11 -25.80 20.60
CA ARG A 6 -7.64 -24.75 21.47
C ARG A 6 -9.14 -24.68 21.23
N ARG A 7 -9.91 -25.17 22.19
CA ARG A 7 -11.36 -25.02 22.18
C ARG A 7 -11.71 -23.55 22.46
N TRP A 8 -12.48 -22.98 21.56
CA TRP A 8 -13.14 -21.69 21.76
C TRP A 8 -13.97 -21.71 23.06
N ASP A 9 -13.81 -20.69 23.89
CA ASP A 9 -14.67 -20.45 25.05
C ASP A 9 -15.96 -19.75 24.55
N PRO A 10 -17.13 -20.40 24.61
CA PRO A 10 -18.39 -19.79 24.20
C PRO A 10 -18.80 -18.55 25.02
N GLY A 11 -18.11 -18.28 26.14
CA GLY A 11 -18.33 -17.10 26.98
C GLY A 11 -17.48 -15.88 26.58
N ALA A 12 -16.49 -16.01 25.70
CA ALA A 12 -15.78 -14.87 25.14
C ALA A 12 -16.70 -14.18 24.13
N LEU A 13 -17.13 -12.95 24.42
CA LEU A 13 -17.99 -12.16 23.55
C LEU A 13 -17.23 -11.89 22.23
N PRO A 14 -17.74 -12.33 21.07
CA PRO A 14 -17.08 -12.03 19.79
C PRO A 14 -17.18 -10.53 19.52
N PHE A 15 -16.08 -9.93 19.04
CA PHE A 15 -16.15 -8.56 18.56
C PHE A 15 -17.20 -8.42 17.47
N SER A 16 -17.89 -7.30 17.43
CA SER A 16 -18.82 -7.03 16.33
C SER A 16 -18.10 -6.85 15.01
N ALA A 17 -16.94 -6.19 15.06
CA ALA A 17 -16.02 -6.09 13.94
C ALA A 17 -14.56 -6.17 14.41
N THR A 18 -13.74 -6.92 13.66
CA THR A 18 -12.27 -6.89 13.81
C THR A 18 -11.66 -6.40 12.50
N ALA A 19 -10.78 -5.42 12.58
CA ALA A 19 -10.08 -4.89 11.41
C ALA A 19 -8.58 -5.21 11.48
N THR A 20 -7.97 -5.47 10.32
CA THR A 20 -6.56 -5.82 10.20
C THR A 20 -5.77 -4.65 9.62
N GLY A 21 -4.88 -4.05 10.43
CA GLY A 21 -4.05 -2.87 10.11
C GLY A 21 -4.72 -1.54 10.44
N THR A 22 -3.91 -0.48 10.58
CA THR A 22 -4.36 0.90 10.87
C THR A 22 -4.30 1.81 9.64
N SER A 23 -4.60 1.27 8.47
CA SER A 23 -4.72 2.08 7.25
C SER A 23 -5.86 3.09 7.37
N PRO A 24 -5.86 4.20 6.61
CA PRO A 24 -6.97 5.16 6.61
C PRO A 24 -8.35 4.54 6.34
N SER A 25 -8.41 3.41 5.62
CA SER A 25 -9.66 2.67 5.41
C SER A 25 -10.13 1.94 6.66
N CYS A 26 -9.20 1.38 7.43
CA CYS A 26 -9.49 0.74 8.71
C CYS A 26 -9.99 1.75 9.73
N SER A 27 -9.18 2.79 9.98
CA SER A 27 -9.54 3.83 10.95
C SER A 27 -10.86 4.52 10.58
N ALA A 28 -11.10 4.77 9.28
CA ALA A 28 -12.39 5.30 8.81
C ALA A 28 -13.56 4.35 9.08
N THR A 29 -13.35 3.02 8.96
CA THR A 29 -14.38 2.04 9.32
C THR A 29 -14.66 2.07 10.81
N ALA A 30 -13.62 2.07 11.65
CA ALA A 30 -13.76 2.09 13.11
C ALA A 30 -14.45 3.37 13.59
N VAL A 31 -14.00 4.55 13.12
CA VAL A 31 -14.61 5.85 13.45
C VAL A 31 -16.08 5.88 13.05
N ARG A 32 -16.39 5.54 11.78
CA ARG A 32 -17.78 5.63 11.29
C ARG A 32 -18.70 4.64 11.99
N LEU A 33 -18.22 3.42 12.27
CA LEU A 33 -19.00 2.44 13.01
C LEU A 33 -19.24 2.91 14.46
N GLY A 34 -18.21 3.45 15.14
CA GLY A 34 -18.33 4.03 16.46
C GLY A 34 -19.35 5.18 16.50
N GLN A 35 -19.32 6.09 15.51
CA GLN A 35 -20.32 7.17 15.37
C GLN A 35 -21.75 6.61 15.26
N LEU A 36 -21.96 5.61 14.40
CA LEU A 36 -23.28 4.99 14.20
C LEU A 36 -23.78 4.26 15.45
N LEU A 37 -22.89 3.63 16.20
CA LEU A 37 -23.23 2.97 17.46
C LEU A 37 -23.53 3.97 18.57
N ALA A 38 -22.86 5.11 18.60
CA ALA A 38 -23.18 6.19 19.52
C ALA A 38 -24.59 6.77 19.29
N GLU A 39 -25.09 6.72 18.04
CA GLU A 39 -26.45 7.12 17.68
C GLU A 39 -27.50 6.01 17.93
N ASP A 40 -27.08 4.75 18.18
CA ASP A 40 -27.96 3.59 18.44
C ASP A 40 -27.51 2.84 19.72
N PRO A 41 -27.74 3.41 20.93
CA PRO A 41 -27.31 2.82 22.20
C PRO A 41 -27.85 1.41 22.45
N ALA A 42 -29.03 1.10 21.94
CA ALA A 42 -29.63 -0.23 22.10
C ALA A 42 -28.85 -1.31 21.34
N LEU A 43 -28.40 -1.00 20.13
CA LEU A 43 -27.53 -1.90 19.38
C LEU A 43 -26.14 -1.96 20.03
N ALA A 44 -25.59 -0.83 20.48
CA ALA A 44 -24.28 -0.77 21.13
C ALA A 44 -24.25 -1.66 22.39
N GLU A 45 -25.28 -1.60 23.25
CA GLU A 45 -25.42 -2.46 24.43
C GLU A 45 -25.49 -3.95 24.05
N GLN A 46 -26.23 -4.29 23.00
CA GLN A 46 -26.33 -5.67 22.50
C GLN A 46 -24.98 -6.22 21.99
N LEU A 47 -24.11 -5.35 21.46
CA LEU A 47 -22.81 -5.72 20.88
C LEU A 47 -21.69 -5.84 21.93
N GLY A 48 -21.92 -5.41 23.16
CA GLY A 48 -20.98 -5.51 24.27
C GLY A 48 -20.05 -4.31 24.44
N GLU A 49 -19.18 -4.38 25.44
CA GLU A 49 -18.35 -3.27 25.90
C GLU A 49 -17.30 -2.81 24.88
N VAL A 50 -16.77 -3.74 24.06
CA VAL A 50 -15.79 -3.44 23.01
C VAL A 50 -16.29 -3.94 21.65
N PRO A 51 -17.10 -3.14 20.94
CA PRO A 51 -17.71 -3.59 19.70
C PRO A 51 -16.71 -3.71 18.54
N VAL A 52 -15.61 -2.95 18.55
CA VAL A 52 -14.62 -2.90 17.45
C VAL A 52 -13.21 -3.12 17.97
N ALA A 53 -12.50 -4.09 17.41
CA ALA A 53 -11.06 -4.29 17.63
C ALA A 53 -10.27 -4.02 16.35
N VAL A 54 -9.09 -3.42 16.48
CA VAL A 54 -8.18 -3.13 15.37
C VAL A 54 -6.80 -3.72 15.68
N ALA A 55 -6.38 -4.73 14.93
CA ALA A 55 -5.07 -5.34 15.07
C ALA A 55 -4.05 -4.65 14.15
N GLU A 56 -3.01 -4.04 14.72
CA GLU A 56 -1.92 -3.38 14.01
C GLU A 56 -0.60 -4.12 14.24
N LYS A 57 0.03 -4.57 13.17
CA LYS A 57 1.30 -5.29 13.26
C LYS A 57 2.51 -4.40 13.60
N GLY A 58 2.44 -3.11 13.30
CA GLY A 58 3.48 -2.13 13.62
C GLY A 58 3.47 -1.76 15.11
N LYS A 59 4.53 -1.09 15.57
CA LYS A 59 4.65 -0.59 16.96
C LYS A 59 3.54 0.38 17.33
N ALA A 60 3.03 1.12 16.36
CA ALA A 60 1.95 2.08 16.54
C ALA A 60 1.15 2.23 15.24
N PRO A 61 -0.08 2.76 15.30
CA PRO A 61 -0.84 3.15 14.12
C PRO A 61 0.01 3.97 13.14
N GLY A 62 -0.05 3.62 11.87
CA GLY A 62 0.66 4.34 10.80
C GLY A 62 2.14 4.01 10.62
N SER A 63 2.77 3.18 11.48
CA SER A 63 4.21 2.85 11.38
C SER A 63 4.62 2.22 10.05
N HIS A 64 3.73 1.52 9.38
CA HIS A 64 3.99 0.86 8.09
C HIS A 64 3.37 1.59 6.89
N LEU A 65 2.86 2.81 7.07
CA LEU A 65 2.18 3.56 6.02
C LEU A 65 3.10 4.56 5.33
N LEU A 66 3.09 4.52 4.01
CA LEU A 66 3.87 5.40 3.15
C LEU A 66 3.06 5.81 1.92
N SER A 67 2.99 7.12 1.68
CA SER A 67 2.36 7.65 0.47
C SER A 67 2.95 9.02 0.10
N GLY A 68 2.72 9.47 -1.09
CA GLY A 68 3.07 10.78 -1.58
C GLY A 68 2.76 11.95 -0.66
N ALA A 69 1.62 12.25 -0.07
CA ALA A 69 0.27 12.03 -0.52
C ALA A 69 -0.39 13.39 -0.77
N VAL A 70 -1.11 13.50 -1.85
CA VAL A 70 -2.06 14.61 -2.07
C VAL A 70 -3.45 13.98 -2.15
N MET A 71 -4.33 14.30 -1.19
CA MET A 71 -5.66 13.69 -1.11
C MET A 71 -6.78 14.69 -1.40
N ARG A 72 -7.89 14.20 -1.94
CA ARG A 72 -9.15 14.95 -2.01
C ARG A 72 -9.80 14.96 -0.62
N PRO A 73 -10.17 16.14 -0.06
CA PRO A 73 -10.63 16.23 1.32
C PRO A 73 -12.08 15.75 1.55
N GLY A 74 -12.89 15.57 0.51
CA GLY A 74 -14.30 15.23 0.66
C GLY A 74 -14.56 14.09 1.66
N PRO A 75 -13.98 12.90 1.49
CA PRO A 75 -14.24 11.79 2.41
C PRO A 75 -13.83 12.03 3.87
N ILE A 76 -12.73 12.75 4.14
CA ILE A 76 -12.33 13.07 5.50
C ILE A 76 -13.28 14.10 6.12
N ASN A 77 -13.74 15.09 5.35
CA ASN A 77 -14.72 16.06 5.81
C ASN A 77 -16.10 15.42 6.07
N ASP A 78 -16.48 14.42 5.26
CA ASP A 78 -17.73 13.66 5.49
C ASP A 78 -17.65 12.79 6.76
N LEU A 79 -16.45 12.29 7.09
CA LEU A 79 -16.23 11.47 8.29
C LEU A 79 -16.19 12.32 9.57
N PHE A 80 -15.66 13.53 9.48
CA PHE A 80 -15.50 14.47 10.59
C PHE A 80 -16.18 15.81 10.26
N PRO A 81 -17.53 15.82 10.16
CA PRO A 81 -18.25 17.04 9.85
C PRO A 81 -18.08 18.06 10.98
N GLY A 82 -17.68 19.29 10.64
CA GLY A 82 -17.48 20.37 11.59
C GLY A 82 -16.10 20.42 12.26
N VAL A 83 -15.23 19.45 12.04
CA VAL A 83 -13.83 19.53 12.50
C VAL A 83 -13.05 20.47 11.55
N PRO A 84 -12.45 21.56 12.07
CA PRO A 84 -11.63 22.46 11.27
C PRO A 84 -10.44 21.73 10.64
N ARG A 85 -10.08 22.11 9.41
CA ARG A 85 -8.94 21.52 8.70
C ARG A 85 -7.65 21.54 9.52
N GLU A 86 -7.44 22.59 10.28
CA GLU A 86 -6.24 22.87 11.10
C GLU A 86 -6.07 21.83 12.23
N GLU A 87 -7.14 21.17 12.64
CA GLU A 87 -7.11 20.10 13.65
C GLU A 87 -6.83 18.72 13.03
N ILE A 88 -6.97 18.59 11.71
CA ILE A 88 -6.66 17.37 10.98
C ILE A 88 -5.22 17.44 10.45
N PRO A 89 -4.34 16.46 10.71
CA PRO A 89 -2.95 16.50 10.26
C PRO A 89 -2.81 16.71 8.75
N ASN A 90 -2.33 17.89 8.35
CA ASN A 90 -2.06 18.23 6.96
C ASN A 90 -0.95 19.30 6.85
N TYR A 91 -0.37 19.41 5.67
CA TYR A 91 0.67 20.38 5.33
C TYR A 91 0.15 21.53 4.42
N GLY A 92 -1.16 21.72 4.41
CA GLY A 92 -1.80 22.81 3.68
C GLY A 92 -2.53 22.36 2.41
N VAL A 93 -3.16 23.34 1.78
CA VAL A 93 -3.96 23.19 0.56
C VAL A 93 -3.10 23.43 -0.66
N VAL A 94 -3.21 22.59 -1.67
CA VAL A 94 -2.52 22.77 -2.95
C VAL A 94 -3.09 23.99 -3.67
N SER A 95 -2.26 25.03 -3.78
CA SER A 95 -2.56 26.29 -4.49
C SER A 95 -2.00 26.33 -5.91
N GLY A 96 -0.98 25.52 -6.21
CA GLY A 96 -0.32 25.47 -7.51
C GLY A 96 0.22 24.09 -7.85
N GLU A 97 0.33 23.83 -9.16
CA GLU A 97 0.85 22.55 -9.65
C GLU A 97 1.62 22.71 -10.97
N ALA A 98 2.52 21.78 -11.22
CA ALA A 98 3.22 21.69 -12.50
C ALA A 98 3.52 20.24 -12.85
N VAL A 99 3.43 19.91 -14.14
CA VAL A 99 3.86 18.63 -14.70
C VAL A 99 4.98 18.88 -15.70
N TYR A 100 6.07 18.15 -15.57
CA TYR A 100 7.21 18.27 -16.47
C TYR A 100 7.53 16.94 -17.15
N PHE A 101 7.83 17.01 -18.42
CA PHE A 101 8.54 15.94 -19.11
C PHE A 101 10.05 16.24 -19.01
N MET A 102 10.81 15.26 -18.55
CA MET A 102 12.24 15.43 -18.28
C MET A 102 13.09 14.56 -19.22
N THR A 103 14.18 15.13 -19.69
CA THR A 103 15.34 14.42 -20.25
C THR A 103 16.45 14.42 -19.20
N SER A 104 17.63 13.89 -19.51
CA SER A 104 18.76 13.89 -18.56
C SER A 104 19.30 15.30 -18.21
N LYS A 105 18.99 16.32 -19.01
CA LYS A 105 19.54 17.69 -18.85
C LYS A 105 18.48 18.79 -18.83
N ALA A 106 17.29 18.53 -19.33
CA ALA A 106 16.26 19.55 -19.51
C ALA A 106 14.91 19.11 -18.99
N LYS A 107 14.08 20.08 -18.58
CA LYS A 107 12.67 19.91 -18.25
C LYS A 107 11.79 20.73 -19.18
N ILE A 108 10.70 20.15 -19.64
CA ILE A 108 9.71 20.79 -20.49
C ILE A 108 8.38 20.75 -19.72
N ARG A 109 7.81 21.92 -19.43
CA ARG A 109 6.48 21.97 -18.82
C ARG A 109 5.44 21.50 -19.82
N ILE A 110 4.62 20.54 -19.40
CA ILE A 110 3.48 20.05 -20.19
C ILE A 110 2.17 20.48 -19.53
N PRO A 111 1.07 20.58 -20.29
CA PRO A 111 -0.25 20.85 -19.70
C PRO A 111 -0.59 19.78 -18.67
N THR A 112 -1.05 20.22 -17.48
CA THR A 112 -1.47 19.28 -16.42
C THR A 112 -2.67 18.48 -16.91
N PRO A 113 -2.56 17.13 -16.98
CA PRO A 113 -3.71 16.28 -17.33
C PRO A 113 -4.87 16.55 -16.37
N PRO A 114 -6.13 16.57 -16.85
CA PRO A 114 -7.29 16.85 -15.99
C PRO A 114 -7.37 15.99 -14.73
N GLN A 115 -6.95 14.71 -14.81
CA GLN A 115 -6.94 13.78 -13.69
C GLN A 115 -5.91 14.17 -12.61
N MET A 116 -4.83 14.84 -13.00
CA MET A 116 -3.73 15.25 -12.11
C MET A 116 -3.92 16.66 -11.53
N LYS A 117 -5.05 17.31 -11.77
CA LYS A 117 -5.35 18.61 -11.15
C LYS A 117 -5.56 18.44 -9.65
N ASN A 118 -4.81 19.22 -8.87
CA ASN A 118 -4.75 19.09 -7.42
C ASN A 118 -5.18 20.35 -6.66
N HIS A 119 -5.56 21.42 -7.34
CA HIS A 119 -6.02 22.65 -6.68
C HIS A 119 -7.15 22.34 -5.68
N GLY A 120 -7.01 22.81 -4.44
CA GLY A 120 -7.96 22.54 -3.37
C GLY A 120 -7.78 21.19 -2.63
N ASN A 121 -6.92 20.31 -3.12
CA ASN A 121 -6.55 19.08 -2.41
C ASN A 121 -5.58 19.39 -1.25
N TRP A 122 -5.48 18.46 -0.29
CA TRP A 122 -4.58 18.61 0.85
C TRP A 122 -3.31 17.78 0.68
N VAL A 123 -2.18 18.35 1.09
CA VAL A 123 -0.93 17.59 1.26
C VAL A 123 -0.93 17.00 2.67
N VAL A 124 -0.73 15.70 2.79
CA VAL A 124 -0.76 15.00 4.08
C VAL A 124 0.41 14.02 4.22
N SER A 125 0.79 13.72 5.46
CA SER A 125 1.51 12.51 5.80
C SER A 125 0.50 11.42 6.16
N ILE A 126 0.53 10.32 5.44
CA ILE A 126 -0.43 9.23 5.67
C ILE A 126 -0.20 8.55 7.03
N SER A 127 1.07 8.50 7.51
CA SER A 127 1.38 7.96 8.83
C SER A 127 0.82 8.83 9.95
N GLN A 128 0.92 10.15 9.85
CA GLN A 128 0.35 11.08 10.83
C GLN A 128 -1.18 11.09 10.78
N LEU A 129 -1.77 11.11 9.58
CA LEU A 129 -3.22 11.06 9.41
C LEU A 129 -3.81 9.79 10.00
N ALA A 130 -3.17 8.64 9.79
CA ALA A 130 -3.64 7.36 10.34
C ALA A 130 -3.56 7.32 11.86
N ARG A 131 -2.49 7.87 12.47
CA ARG A 131 -2.39 7.99 13.93
C ARG A 131 -3.53 8.83 14.51
N TRP A 132 -3.77 10.00 13.92
CA TRP A 132 -4.86 10.88 14.35
C TRP A 132 -6.22 10.20 14.20
N MET A 133 -6.50 9.57 13.05
CA MET A 133 -7.76 8.86 12.84
C MET A 133 -7.93 7.66 13.79
N SER A 134 -6.83 6.97 14.15
CA SER A 134 -6.87 5.87 15.11
C SER A 134 -7.20 6.37 16.52
N ALA A 135 -6.63 7.51 16.94
CA ALA A 135 -6.99 8.13 18.22
C ALA A 135 -8.48 8.52 18.25
N GLN A 136 -9.01 9.07 17.15
CA GLN A 136 -10.45 9.36 17.05
C GLN A 136 -11.32 8.09 17.12
N ALA A 137 -10.83 6.96 16.62
CA ALA A 137 -11.53 5.67 16.74
C ALA A 137 -11.52 5.16 18.20
N GLU A 138 -10.40 5.32 18.92
CA GLU A 138 -10.29 4.96 20.36
C GLU A 138 -11.22 5.79 21.21
N GLU A 139 -11.35 7.10 20.96
CA GLU A 139 -12.31 7.98 21.63
C GLU A 139 -13.77 7.53 21.42
N LEU A 140 -14.05 6.83 20.32
CA LEU A 140 -15.36 6.22 20.01
C LEU A 140 -15.49 4.76 20.48
N GLY A 141 -14.57 4.28 21.33
CA GLY A 141 -14.63 2.94 21.93
C GLY A 141 -14.00 1.81 21.10
N ALA A 142 -13.24 2.10 20.05
CA ALA A 142 -12.49 1.06 19.37
C ALA A 142 -11.25 0.66 20.19
N TYR A 143 -10.92 -0.64 20.21
CA TYR A 143 -9.75 -1.16 20.91
C TYR A 143 -8.60 -1.40 19.95
N MET A 144 -7.48 -0.67 20.11
CA MET A 144 -6.29 -0.78 19.27
C MET A 144 -5.31 -1.78 19.85
N LEU A 145 -5.06 -2.86 19.11
CA LEU A 145 -4.10 -3.91 19.41
C LEU A 145 -2.81 -3.64 18.61
N ALA A 146 -1.93 -2.78 19.13
CA ALA A 146 -0.61 -2.55 18.55
C ALA A 146 0.28 -3.79 18.68
N GLU A 147 1.32 -3.88 17.85
CA GLU A 147 2.26 -5.03 17.81
C GLU A 147 1.55 -6.39 17.67
N THR A 148 0.41 -6.39 17.00
CA THR A 148 -0.43 -7.57 16.81
C THR A 148 -0.59 -7.87 15.32
N ASP A 149 0.16 -8.83 14.83
CA ASP A 149 0.07 -9.30 13.45
C ASP A 149 -1.00 -10.39 13.32
N CYS A 150 -1.70 -10.40 12.20
CA CYS A 150 -2.73 -11.39 11.89
C CYS A 150 -2.19 -12.41 10.88
N GLN A 151 -2.06 -13.66 11.31
CA GLN A 151 -1.43 -14.74 10.54
C GLN A 151 -2.43 -15.60 9.75
N LYS A 152 -3.62 -15.83 10.28
CA LYS A 152 -4.60 -16.72 9.67
C LYS A 152 -6.02 -16.16 9.76
N LEU A 153 -6.87 -16.52 8.80
CA LEU A 153 -8.32 -16.37 8.92
C LEU A 153 -8.90 -17.58 9.65
N ILE A 154 -9.82 -17.32 10.56
CA ILE A 154 -10.70 -18.35 11.10
C ILE A 154 -11.86 -18.50 10.12
N VAL A 155 -11.95 -19.64 9.45
CA VAL A 155 -13.01 -19.91 8.47
C VAL A 155 -13.75 -21.17 8.89
N ASP A 156 -15.06 -21.06 9.06
CA ASP A 156 -15.94 -22.17 9.35
C ASP A 156 -17.16 -22.14 8.42
N GLN A 157 -17.53 -23.29 7.85
CA GLN A 157 -18.66 -23.47 6.93
C GLN A 157 -18.72 -22.41 5.80
N GLY A 158 -17.53 -22.03 5.27
CA GLY A 158 -17.42 -21.03 4.20
C GLY A 158 -17.63 -19.57 4.64
N ARG A 159 -17.56 -19.31 5.95
CA ARG A 159 -17.68 -17.98 6.56
C ARG A 159 -16.39 -17.61 7.31
N VAL A 160 -15.98 -16.37 7.21
CA VAL A 160 -14.93 -15.81 8.06
C VAL A 160 -15.53 -15.50 9.44
N MET A 161 -14.89 -16.05 10.50
CA MET A 161 -15.31 -15.93 11.89
C MET A 161 -14.38 -15.00 12.69
N GLY A 162 -13.28 -14.54 12.08
CA GLY A 162 -12.25 -13.75 12.75
C GLY A 162 -10.86 -14.05 12.23
N VAL A 163 -9.86 -13.78 13.06
CA VAL A 163 -8.44 -13.95 12.73
C VAL A 163 -7.68 -14.62 13.87
N ILE A 164 -6.56 -15.28 13.54
CA ILE A 164 -5.57 -15.76 14.51
C ILE A 164 -4.36 -14.85 14.42
N THR A 165 -3.93 -14.30 15.56
CA THR A 165 -2.73 -13.48 15.66
C THR A 165 -1.46 -14.33 15.61
N GLY A 166 -0.31 -13.69 15.37
CA GLY A 166 0.99 -14.36 15.37
C GLY A 166 1.48 -14.71 16.77
N ASP A 167 2.32 -15.74 16.85
CA ASP A 167 3.10 -16.02 18.05
C ASP A 167 4.21 -14.97 18.19
N LYS A 168 4.58 -14.63 19.42
CA LYS A 168 5.78 -13.84 19.74
C LYS A 168 6.87 -14.74 20.34
N GLY A 169 8.13 -14.33 20.19
CA GLY A 169 9.26 -15.04 20.79
C GLY A 169 9.56 -16.41 20.19
N ARG A 170 9.31 -16.62 18.88
CA ARG A 170 9.83 -17.81 18.18
C ARG A 170 11.22 -17.55 17.61
N GLY A 171 12.08 -18.58 17.70
CA GLY A 171 13.38 -18.60 17.06
C GLY A 171 13.31 -18.88 15.56
N ARG A 172 14.49 -18.84 14.90
CA ARG A 172 14.62 -18.92 13.43
C ARG A 172 13.99 -20.16 12.81
N ASP A 173 14.11 -21.30 13.49
CA ASP A 173 13.58 -22.59 13.04
C ASP A 173 12.18 -22.88 13.59
N GLY A 174 11.56 -21.91 14.27
CA GLY A 174 10.22 -21.98 14.82
C GLY A 174 10.15 -22.46 16.28
N GLU A 175 11.30 -22.69 16.94
CA GLU A 175 11.40 -23.06 18.34
C GLU A 175 10.90 -21.95 19.27
N GLU A 176 10.41 -22.33 20.45
CA GLU A 176 9.94 -21.40 21.46
C GLU A 176 11.13 -20.90 22.27
N LEU A 177 11.34 -19.58 22.27
CA LEU A 177 12.36 -18.91 23.08
C LEU A 177 11.80 -18.58 24.49
N SER A 178 12.64 -18.06 25.37
CA SER A 178 12.26 -17.74 26.76
C SER A 178 11.12 -16.71 26.86
N ALA A 179 10.96 -15.86 25.86
CA ALA A 179 9.89 -14.83 25.78
C ALA A 179 8.73 -15.28 24.88
N PHE A 180 8.52 -16.58 24.72
CA PHE A 180 7.46 -17.09 23.85
C PHE A 180 6.06 -16.77 24.41
N GLU A 181 5.24 -16.15 23.58
CA GLU A 181 3.82 -15.91 23.81
C GLU A 181 3.02 -16.45 22.62
N PRO A 182 2.05 -17.34 22.85
CA PRO A 182 1.23 -17.85 21.77
C PRO A 182 0.26 -16.81 21.24
N GLY A 183 0.03 -16.77 19.92
CA GLY A 183 -1.02 -15.99 19.32
C GLY A 183 -2.41 -16.37 19.82
N ALA A 184 -3.36 -15.44 19.70
CA ALA A 184 -4.74 -15.59 20.15
C ALA A 184 -5.73 -15.63 18.97
N GLU A 185 -6.90 -16.18 19.20
CA GLU A 185 -8.04 -16.08 18.28
C GLU A 185 -8.85 -14.81 18.60
N LEU A 186 -9.05 -13.98 17.61
CA LEU A 186 -9.94 -12.81 17.67
C LEU A 186 -11.19 -13.13 16.85
N HIS A 187 -12.24 -13.53 17.52
CA HIS A 187 -13.53 -13.83 16.89
C HIS A 187 -14.32 -12.55 16.64
N ALA A 188 -14.98 -12.46 15.47
CA ALA A 188 -15.78 -11.31 15.10
C ALA A 188 -16.96 -11.71 14.20
N GLN A 189 -18.05 -10.96 14.28
CA GLN A 189 -19.17 -11.11 13.35
C GLN A 189 -18.77 -10.68 11.93
N VAL A 190 -17.94 -9.63 11.81
CA VAL A 190 -17.38 -9.17 10.54
C VAL A 190 -15.89 -8.85 10.69
N THR A 191 -15.08 -9.39 9.78
CA THR A 191 -13.66 -9.06 9.65
C THR A 191 -13.46 -8.04 8.53
N VAL A 192 -12.81 -6.92 8.81
CA VAL A 192 -12.48 -5.88 7.83
C VAL A 192 -11.03 -6.07 7.39
N LEU A 193 -10.82 -6.50 6.16
CA LEU A 193 -9.50 -6.70 5.57
C LEU A 193 -8.96 -5.37 5.04
N ALA A 194 -8.13 -4.70 5.85
CA ALA A 194 -7.63 -3.34 5.63
C ALA A 194 -6.09 -3.25 5.64
N GLU A 195 -5.40 -4.35 5.34
CA GLU A 195 -3.94 -4.51 5.45
C GLU A 195 -3.14 -3.68 4.44
N GLY A 196 -3.80 -2.96 3.55
CA GLY A 196 -3.14 -2.26 2.46
C GLY A 196 -2.57 -3.22 1.41
N THR A 197 -1.39 -2.91 0.88
CA THR A 197 -0.78 -3.61 -0.24
C THR A 197 0.48 -4.37 0.17
N PRO A 198 0.65 -5.64 -0.23
CA PRO A 198 -0.32 -6.49 -0.97
C PRO A 198 -1.38 -7.17 -0.08
N GLY A 199 -1.31 -7.04 1.24
CA GLY A 199 -2.21 -7.67 2.21
C GLY A 199 -2.04 -9.19 2.31
N HIS A 200 -1.75 -9.68 3.51
CA HIS A 200 -1.53 -11.13 3.73
C HIS A 200 -2.86 -11.89 3.78
N LEU A 201 -3.74 -11.56 4.72
CA LEU A 201 -5.04 -12.21 4.87
C LEU A 201 -5.98 -11.87 3.71
N THR A 202 -5.85 -10.68 3.16
CA THR A 202 -6.51 -10.30 1.90
C THR A 202 -6.18 -11.28 0.78
N GLY A 203 -4.90 -11.62 0.59
CA GLY A 203 -4.47 -12.61 -0.40
C GLY A 203 -5.02 -14.00 -0.10
N VAL A 204 -5.06 -14.40 1.17
CA VAL A 204 -5.66 -15.68 1.62
C VAL A 204 -7.16 -15.70 1.31
N ALA A 205 -7.89 -14.64 1.66
CA ALA A 205 -9.33 -14.55 1.39
C ALA A 205 -9.64 -14.56 -0.11
N ARG A 206 -8.88 -13.78 -0.92
CA ARG A 206 -9.04 -13.73 -2.38
C ARG A 206 -8.86 -15.10 -3.01
N SER A 207 -7.85 -15.86 -2.57
CA SER A 207 -7.61 -17.23 -3.03
C SER A 207 -8.66 -18.21 -2.56
N HIS A 208 -9.02 -18.19 -1.26
CA HIS A 208 -9.95 -19.14 -0.66
C HIS A 208 -11.38 -19.01 -1.25
N PHE A 209 -11.84 -17.78 -1.50
CA PHE A 209 -13.18 -17.50 -2.01
C PHE A 209 -13.23 -17.25 -3.52
N ASP A 210 -12.16 -17.56 -4.28
CA ASP A 210 -12.03 -17.37 -5.74
C ASP A 210 -12.42 -15.96 -6.20
N LEU A 211 -11.94 -14.93 -5.48
CA LEU A 211 -12.29 -13.55 -5.78
C LEU A 211 -11.50 -12.97 -6.96
N ASP A 212 -10.43 -13.63 -7.40
CA ASP A 212 -9.55 -13.17 -8.48
C ASP A 212 -9.96 -13.66 -9.86
N ARG A 213 -11.08 -14.34 -9.97
CA ARG A 213 -11.56 -14.86 -11.24
C ARG A 213 -11.83 -13.72 -12.24
N GLY A 214 -11.04 -13.70 -13.32
CA GLY A 214 -11.17 -12.70 -14.39
C GLY A 214 -10.51 -11.35 -14.06
N THR A 215 -9.79 -11.22 -12.94
CA THR A 215 -9.05 -10.01 -12.58
C THR A 215 -7.65 -10.03 -13.18
N THR A 216 -7.03 -8.86 -13.31
CA THR A 216 -5.64 -8.71 -13.71
C THR A 216 -5.02 -7.60 -12.88
N GLN A 217 -4.15 -7.97 -11.92
CA GLN A 217 -3.42 -7.02 -11.10
C GLN A 217 -2.02 -6.81 -11.64
N ILE A 218 -1.57 -5.57 -11.60
CA ILE A 218 -0.20 -5.12 -11.82
C ILE A 218 0.21 -4.25 -10.64
N TRP A 219 1.51 -4.17 -10.39
CA TRP A 219 2.04 -3.49 -9.22
C TRP A 219 3.00 -2.40 -9.61
N GLU A 220 3.02 -1.33 -8.85
CA GLU A 220 4.08 -0.33 -8.86
C GLU A 220 4.79 -0.32 -7.52
N LEU A 221 6.07 0.10 -7.53
CA LEU A 221 6.83 0.36 -6.32
C LEU A 221 7.15 1.84 -6.24
N GLY A 222 6.62 2.49 -5.22
CA GLY A 222 7.01 3.85 -4.83
C GLY A 222 8.17 3.81 -3.84
N VAL A 223 9.22 4.57 -4.13
CA VAL A 223 10.32 4.87 -3.20
C VAL A 223 10.25 6.35 -2.88
N LYS A 224 10.31 6.70 -1.61
CA LYS A 224 10.10 8.05 -1.09
C LYS A 224 11.25 8.48 -0.18
N GLU A 225 11.56 9.77 -0.24
CA GLU A 225 12.37 10.46 0.75
C GLU A 225 11.61 11.72 1.24
N VAL A 226 11.82 12.07 2.49
CA VAL A 226 11.44 13.37 3.05
C VAL A 226 12.72 14.14 3.33
N TRP A 227 12.76 15.38 2.85
CA TRP A 227 13.91 16.26 2.99
C TRP A 227 13.51 17.54 3.70
N GLU A 228 14.30 17.96 4.65
CA GLU A 228 14.32 19.34 5.10
C GLU A 228 15.11 20.18 4.09
N VAL A 229 14.59 21.34 3.70
CA VAL A 229 15.18 22.16 2.63
C VAL A 229 15.16 23.64 3.04
N PRO A 230 16.21 24.41 2.70
CA PRO A 230 16.28 25.83 3.07
C PRO A 230 15.32 26.72 2.28
N LYS A 231 14.78 26.21 1.15
CA LYS A 231 13.86 26.96 0.29
C LYS A 231 12.53 26.23 0.17
N PRO A 232 11.39 26.84 0.54
CA PRO A 232 10.09 26.18 0.45
C PRO A 232 9.71 25.91 -1.01
N LEU A 233 8.98 24.81 -1.21
CA LEU A 233 8.37 24.48 -2.48
C LEU A 233 6.95 25.05 -2.55
N GLY A 234 6.71 26.04 -3.41
CA GLY A 234 5.41 26.73 -3.50
C GLY A 234 4.32 25.99 -4.29
N LYS A 235 4.58 24.78 -4.78
CA LYS A 235 3.63 24.02 -5.62
C LYS A 235 3.90 22.53 -5.64
N VAL A 236 2.88 21.77 -5.97
CA VAL A 236 2.98 20.33 -6.27
C VAL A 236 3.63 20.14 -7.64
N VAL A 237 4.63 19.28 -7.73
CA VAL A 237 5.32 18.97 -8.98
C VAL A 237 5.25 17.46 -9.27
N HIS A 238 4.94 17.14 -10.53
CA HIS A 238 5.07 15.78 -11.05
C HIS A 238 6.00 15.76 -12.24
N THR A 239 6.73 14.66 -12.44
CA THR A 239 7.58 14.51 -13.62
C THR A 239 7.37 13.17 -14.30
N LEU A 240 7.62 13.15 -15.61
CA LEU A 240 7.63 11.97 -16.48
C LEU A 240 8.95 11.95 -17.27
N GLY A 241 9.34 10.79 -17.77
CA GLY A 241 10.53 10.62 -18.59
C GLY A 241 11.75 10.26 -17.75
N PHE A 242 12.80 11.12 -17.71
CA PHE A 242 14.01 10.83 -16.97
C PHE A 242 13.73 10.43 -15.51
N PRO A 243 14.40 9.39 -14.98
CA PRO A 243 15.48 8.60 -15.59
C PRO A 243 15.00 7.32 -16.31
N LEU A 244 13.71 7.11 -16.55
CA LEU A 244 13.18 5.93 -17.22
C LEU A 244 13.51 5.91 -18.72
N ARG A 245 13.73 4.71 -19.26
CA ARG A 245 13.97 4.48 -20.68
C ARG A 245 12.64 4.25 -21.40
N LEU A 246 12.27 5.14 -22.32
CA LEU A 246 10.97 5.13 -22.99
C LEU A 246 10.84 4.12 -24.14
N LYS A 247 11.93 3.42 -24.52
CA LYS A 247 11.88 2.39 -25.56
C LYS A 247 11.02 1.22 -25.12
N THR A 248 10.06 0.82 -25.93
CA THR A 248 9.05 -0.21 -25.64
C THR A 248 9.66 -1.55 -25.19
N LYS A 249 10.85 -1.92 -25.67
CA LYS A 249 11.53 -3.16 -25.26
C LYS A 249 11.80 -3.24 -23.76
N TYR A 250 11.97 -2.10 -23.08
CA TYR A 250 12.24 -2.05 -21.64
C TYR A 250 10.99 -2.06 -20.79
N ARG A 251 9.83 -1.63 -21.32
CA ARG A 251 8.54 -1.53 -20.61
C ARG A 251 8.65 -0.75 -19.28
N GLU A 252 9.54 0.23 -19.22
CA GLU A 252 9.66 1.08 -18.04
C GLU A 252 8.52 2.10 -18.02
N TYR A 253 7.74 2.08 -16.94
CA TYR A 253 6.64 2.99 -16.67
C TYR A 253 6.82 3.60 -15.29
N GLY A 254 6.47 4.87 -15.12
CA GLY A 254 6.53 5.54 -13.83
C GLY A 254 6.64 7.04 -13.96
N GLY A 255 6.95 7.66 -12.83
CA GLY A 255 7.12 9.09 -12.70
C GLY A 255 7.40 9.49 -11.26
N SER A 256 7.70 10.76 -11.06
CA SER A 256 7.99 11.31 -9.74
C SER A 256 6.88 12.22 -9.23
N TRP A 257 6.91 12.42 -7.93
CA TRP A 257 6.23 13.52 -7.26
C TRP A 257 7.21 14.30 -6.38
N ILE A 258 6.95 15.59 -6.22
CA ILE A 258 7.63 16.46 -5.28
C ILE A 258 6.56 17.36 -4.68
N TYR A 259 6.29 17.21 -3.39
CA TYR A 259 5.21 17.91 -2.70
C TYR A 259 5.74 18.73 -1.54
N PRO A 260 5.26 19.96 -1.35
CA PRO A 260 5.58 20.75 -0.18
C PRO A 260 5.01 20.08 1.09
N MET A 261 5.78 20.06 2.16
CA MET A 261 5.35 19.61 3.48
C MET A 261 5.64 20.74 4.49
N GLY A 262 4.77 21.77 4.49
CA GLY A 262 5.00 22.99 5.25
C GLY A 262 6.02 23.90 4.58
N GLU A 263 6.74 24.69 5.39
CA GLU A 263 7.65 25.73 4.92
C GLU A 263 9.09 25.25 4.71
N ASP A 264 9.48 24.15 5.34
CA ASP A 264 10.86 23.68 5.44
C ASP A 264 11.07 22.25 4.92
N LYS A 265 10.01 21.53 4.51
CA LYS A 265 10.12 20.13 4.08
C LYS A 265 9.49 19.87 2.72
N ILE A 266 10.05 18.89 2.05
CA ILE A 266 9.48 18.32 0.82
C ILE A 266 9.40 16.81 0.91
N SER A 267 8.32 16.26 0.35
CA SER A 267 8.20 14.84 0.04
C SER A 267 8.60 14.62 -1.40
N LEU A 268 9.64 13.83 -1.61
CA LEU A 268 10.18 13.48 -2.92
C LEU A 268 10.08 11.99 -3.14
N GLY A 269 9.61 11.55 -4.29
CA GLY A 269 9.60 10.12 -4.59
C GLY A 269 9.48 9.80 -6.07
N TYR A 270 9.73 8.52 -6.37
CA TYR A 270 9.62 7.97 -7.71
C TYR A 270 8.84 6.66 -7.68
N VAL A 271 7.87 6.52 -8.57
CA VAL A 271 7.09 5.30 -8.75
C VAL A 271 7.56 4.59 -10.01
N VAL A 272 7.77 3.29 -9.90
CA VAL A 272 8.17 2.41 -11.02
C VAL A 272 7.19 1.24 -11.12
N GLY A 273 6.60 1.05 -12.30
CA GLY A 273 5.80 -0.15 -12.59
C GLY A 273 6.66 -1.41 -12.57
N LEU A 274 6.23 -2.46 -11.87
CA LEU A 274 7.02 -3.70 -11.72
C LEU A 274 6.89 -4.67 -12.90
N ASP A 275 6.20 -4.27 -13.96
CA ASP A 275 6.06 -4.99 -15.24
C ASP A 275 7.20 -4.70 -16.25
N TYR A 276 8.29 -4.06 -15.81
CA TYR A 276 9.49 -3.81 -16.63
C TYR A 276 10.20 -5.10 -17.07
N ALA A 277 11.00 -4.98 -18.13
CA ALA A 277 11.66 -6.13 -18.77
C ALA A 277 13.11 -6.34 -18.33
N ASP A 278 13.85 -5.28 -18.01
CA ASP A 278 15.25 -5.36 -17.64
C ASP A 278 15.39 -5.70 -16.16
N ALA A 279 15.84 -6.91 -15.85
CA ALA A 279 15.99 -7.42 -14.49
C ALA A 279 16.93 -6.58 -13.61
N THR A 280 17.83 -5.79 -14.21
CA THR A 280 18.78 -4.92 -13.49
C THR A 280 18.17 -3.57 -13.10
N LEU A 281 16.86 -3.33 -13.35
CA LEU A 281 16.21 -2.11 -12.92
C LEU A 281 15.97 -2.15 -11.40
N SER A 282 16.51 -1.13 -10.71
CA SER A 282 16.34 -0.91 -9.28
C SER A 282 15.51 0.35 -9.02
N PRO A 283 14.30 0.24 -8.48
CA PRO A 283 13.48 1.41 -8.16
C PRO A 283 14.12 2.37 -7.16
N HIS A 284 14.89 1.85 -6.20
CA HIS A 284 15.68 2.69 -5.28
C HIS A 284 16.68 3.55 -6.06
N ASP A 285 17.48 2.92 -6.91
CA ASP A 285 18.54 3.63 -7.65
C ASP A 285 17.97 4.52 -8.76
N VAL A 286 16.77 4.24 -9.27
CA VAL A 286 16.00 5.15 -10.13
C VAL A 286 15.71 6.46 -9.39
N LEU A 287 15.28 6.43 -8.12
CA LEU A 287 15.11 7.63 -7.32
C LEU A 287 16.45 8.35 -7.10
N GLN A 288 17.54 7.61 -6.82
CA GLN A 288 18.87 8.21 -6.66
C GLN A 288 19.32 8.89 -7.96
N GLN A 289 19.14 8.23 -9.11
CA GLN A 289 19.45 8.82 -10.42
C GLN A 289 18.57 10.04 -10.73
N PHE A 290 17.30 10.03 -10.35
CA PHE A 290 16.41 11.18 -10.49
C PHE A 290 16.94 12.42 -9.78
N LYS A 291 17.54 12.28 -8.59
CA LYS A 291 18.14 13.37 -7.81
C LYS A 291 19.38 13.99 -8.47
N THR A 292 20.02 13.30 -9.44
CA THR A 292 21.16 13.89 -10.17
C THR A 292 20.73 14.94 -11.20
N HIS A 293 19.44 15.03 -11.54
CA HIS A 293 18.95 16.03 -12.48
C HIS A 293 19.12 17.45 -11.91
N PRO A 294 19.67 18.44 -12.65
CA PRO A 294 19.95 19.78 -12.13
C PRO A 294 18.76 20.45 -11.43
N PHE A 295 17.57 20.33 -12.00
CA PHE A 295 16.33 20.87 -11.43
C PHE A 295 15.98 20.26 -10.05
N ILE A 296 16.24 18.99 -9.84
CA ILE A 296 15.96 18.32 -8.57
C ILE A 296 17.07 18.64 -7.57
N ARG A 297 18.33 18.64 -8.03
CA ARG A 297 19.47 18.97 -7.20
C ARG A 297 19.36 20.38 -6.61
N GLU A 298 18.94 21.36 -7.41
CA GLU A 298 18.68 22.73 -6.96
C GLU A 298 17.65 22.80 -5.83
N MET A 299 16.60 21.96 -5.86
CA MET A 299 15.58 21.90 -4.79
C MET A 299 16.11 21.31 -3.49
N LEU A 300 17.09 20.41 -3.58
CA LEU A 300 17.68 19.69 -2.43
C LEU A 300 18.95 20.37 -1.91
N GLU A 301 19.44 21.40 -2.57
CA GLU A 301 20.70 22.07 -2.22
C GLU A 301 20.64 22.66 -0.80
N GLY A 302 21.63 22.30 0.03
CA GLY A 302 21.68 22.68 1.44
C GLY A 302 20.68 21.94 2.34
N GLY A 303 19.93 20.98 1.80
CA GLY A 303 18.95 20.21 2.54
C GLY A 303 19.50 18.94 3.20
N THR A 304 18.72 18.37 4.10
CA THR A 304 19.03 17.13 4.83
C THR A 304 17.91 16.10 4.65
N ARG A 305 18.27 14.86 4.35
CA ARG A 305 17.30 13.75 4.27
C ARG A 305 16.85 13.33 5.67
N LEU A 306 15.55 13.43 5.95
CA LEU A 306 14.94 13.11 7.25
C LEU A 306 14.38 11.70 7.30
N ALA A 307 13.79 11.21 6.21
CA ALA A 307 13.14 9.90 6.17
C ALA A 307 13.26 9.26 4.78
N TRP A 308 13.13 7.94 4.76
CA TRP A 308 13.07 7.14 3.55
C TRP A 308 12.08 5.98 3.75
N GLY A 309 11.48 5.53 2.66
CA GLY A 309 10.65 4.33 2.68
C GLY A 309 10.27 3.86 1.29
N ALA A 310 9.68 2.67 1.24
CA ALA A 310 9.20 2.07 0.00
C ALA A 310 7.90 1.30 0.24
N LYS A 311 6.98 1.35 -0.73
CA LYS A 311 5.72 0.60 -0.67
C LYS A 311 5.20 0.31 -2.07
N THR A 312 4.62 -0.89 -2.26
CA THR A 312 3.89 -1.23 -3.48
C THR A 312 2.53 -0.55 -3.54
N ILE A 313 2.06 -0.35 -4.75
CA ILE A 313 0.78 0.27 -5.08
C ILE A 313 0.05 -0.66 -6.05
N PRO A 314 -1.25 -0.94 -5.88
CA PRO A 314 -2.02 -1.75 -6.82
C PRO A 314 -2.34 -0.95 -8.09
N GLY A 315 -1.72 -1.28 -9.20
CA GLY A 315 -1.82 -0.55 -10.47
C GLY A 315 -2.88 -1.06 -11.44
N GLY A 316 -3.54 -2.19 -11.12
CA GLY A 316 -4.56 -2.80 -11.99
C GLY A 316 -5.85 -2.01 -12.14
N GLY A 317 -6.07 -1.01 -11.26
CA GLY A 317 -7.27 -0.18 -11.25
C GLY A 317 -8.54 -1.04 -11.26
N LEU A 318 -9.56 -0.65 -12.05
CA LEU A 318 -10.82 -1.39 -12.13
C LEU A 318 -10.66 -2.88 -12.49
N TYR A 319 -9.64 -3.22 -13.30
CA TYR A 319 -9.40 -4.61 -13.72
C TYR A 319 -8.69 -5.45 -12.67
N GLY A 320 -8.08 -4.83 -11.66
CA GLY A 320 -7.43 -5.48 -10.52
C GLY A 320 -8.37 -5.70 -9.33
N LEU A 321 -9.57 -5.13 -9.36
CA LEU A 321 -10.53 -5.32 -8.26
C LEU A 321 -11.00 -6.77 -8.19
N PRO A 322 -11.21 -7.30 -6.96
CA PRO A 322 -11.82 -8.63 -6.79
C PRO A 322 -13.23 -8.65 -7.38
N SER A 323 -13.69 -9.84 -7.76
CA SER A 323 -15.02 -10.06 -8.35
C SER A 323 -16.17 -9.66 -7.41
N ARG A 324 -15.92 -9.73 -6.10
CA ARG A 324 -16.76 -9.26 -4.99
C ARG A 324 -15.88 -8.59 -3.94
N LEU A 325 -16.40 -7.58 -3.27
CA LEU A 325 -15.70 -6.84 -2.23
C LEU A 325 -16.02 -7.35 -0.82
N HIS A 326 -16.83 -8.38 -0.74
CA HIS A 326 -17.23 -9.04 0.50
C HIS A 326 -17.30 -10.55 0.32
N VAL A 327 -17.19 -11.25 1.44
CA VAL A 327 -17.50 -12.68 1.60
C VAL A 327 -18.34 -12.85 2.87
N PRO A 328 -18.96 -14.02 3.12
CA PRO A 328 -19.62 -14.22 4.40
C PRO A 328 -18.69 -13.90 5.56
N GLY A 329 -19.06 -12.94 6.42
CA GLY A 329 -18.30 -12.50 7.57
C GLY A 329 -17.06 -11.65 7.30
N ALA A 330 -16.80 -11.18 6.06
CA ALA A 330 -15.70 -10.23 5.82
C ALA A 330 -15.94 -9.27 4.66
N VAL A 331 -15.26 -8.09 4.73
CA VAL A 331 -15.22 -7.06 3.68
C VAL A 331 -13.79 -6.64 3.38
N LEU A 332 -13.52 -6.26 2.12
CA LEU A 332 -12.22 -5.74 1.65
C LEU A 332 -12.31 -4.23 1.43
N VAL A 333 -11.38 -3.45 2.01
CA VAL A 333 -11.41 -1.99 1.95
C VAL A 333 -10.08 -1.41 1.48
N GLY A 334 -10.08 -0.18 1.00
CA GLY A 334 -8.88 0.56 0.61
C GLY A 334 -8.01 -0.15 -0.43
N ASP A 335 -6.70 -0.11 -0.23
CA ASP A 335 -5.73 -0.74 -1.14
C ASP A 335 -5.79 -2.28 -1.09
N SER A 336 -6.31 -2.88 -0.02
CA SER A 336 -6.58 -4.33 0.04
C SER A 336 -7.60 -4.73 -1.03
N ALA A 337 -8.59 -3.89 -1.31
CA ALA A 337 -9.51 -4.06 -2.43
C ALA A 337 -8.90 -3.61 -3.78
N GLY A 338 -7.90 -2.75 -3.76
CA GLY A 338 -7.27 -2.18 -4.96
C GLY A 338 -7.84 -0.82 -5.41
N PHE A 339 -8.40 -0.04 -4.49
CA PHE A 339 -9.00 1.26 -4.80
C PHE A 339 -7.97 2.36 -5.01
N VAL A 340 -7.20 2.27 -6.09
CA VAL A 340 -6.20 3.27 -6.48
C VAL A 340 -6.42 3.73 -7.92
N ASP A 341 -6.50 5.04 -8.12
CA ASP A 341 -6.48 5.69 -9.43
C ASP A 341 -5.05 6.09 -9.78
N MET A 342 -4.40 5.28 -10.62
CA MET A 342 -3.02 5.52 -11.05
C MET A 342 -2.87 6.73 -11.98
N ALA A 343 -3.90 7.13 -12.69
CA ALA A 343 -3.85 8.30 -13.55
C ALA A 343 -3.95 9.62 -12.76
N ALA A 344 -4.73 9.59 -11.68
CA ALA A 344 -4.90 10.73 -10.77
C ALA A 344 -3.89 10.72 -9.61
N LEU A 345 -3.18 9.62 -9.37
CA LEU A 345 -2.34 9.39 -8.20
C LEU A 345 -3.13 9.56 -6.89
N LYS A 346 -4.29 8.92 -6.83
CA LYS A 346 -5.23 9.01 -5.70
C LYS A 346 -5.57 7.61 -5.19
N GLY A 347 -5.45 7.43 -3.88
CA GLY A 347 -5.81 6.22 -3.15
C GLY A 347 -6.37 6.56 -1.76
N VAL A 348 -5.74 7.51 -1.03
CA VAL A 348 -6.08 7.84 0.35
C VAL A 348 -7.55 8.22 0.54
N ASN A 349 -8.09 9.10 -0.31
CA ASN A 349 -9.49 9.48 -0.27
C ASN A 349 -10.45 8.31 -0.57
N TYR A 350 -10.06 7.38 -1.45
CA TYR A 350 -10.85 6.18 -1.71
C TYR A 350 -10.74 5.17 -0.57
N ALA A 351 -9.58 5.09 0.10
CA ALA A 351 -9.42 4.29 1.30
C ALA A 351 -10.40 4.77 2.39
N ILE A 352 -10.42 6.06 2.71
CA ILE A 352 -11.34 6.64 3.69
C ILE A 352 -12.80 6.42 3.26
N ARG A 353 -13.16 6.73 2.00
CA ARG A 353 -14.52 6.53 1.48
C ARG A 353 -14.97 5.07 1.60
N SER A 354 -14.10 4.13 1.23
CA SER A 354 -14.46 2.70 1.31
C SER A 354 -14.67 2.24 2.74
N GLY A 355 -13.90 2.80 3.69
CA GLY A 355 -14.08 2.54 5.13
C GLY A 355 -15.44 3.04 5.64
N ILE A 356 -15.84 4.26 5.28
CA ILE A 356 -17.16 4.81 5.60
C ILE A 356 -18.27 3.89 5.08
N LEU A 357 -18.21 3.53 3.79
CA LEU A 357 -19.24 2.70 3.16
C LEU A 357 -19.27 1.26 3.71
N ALA A 358 -18.12 0.74 4.15
CA ALA A 358 -18.03 -0.54 4.83
C ALA A 358 -18.72 -0.47 6.20
N ALA A 359 -18.40 0.55 7.01
CA ALA A 359 -19.02 0.75 8.33
C ALA A 359 -20.55 0.85 8.27
N GLU A 360 -21.08 1.65 7.32
CA GLU A 360 -22.52 1.77 7.11
C GLU A 360 -23.17 0.43 6.74
N SER A 361 -22.48 -0.36 5.89
CA SER A 361 -22.99 -1.67 5.47
C SER A 361 -22.91 -2.69 6.60
N ILE A 362 -21.85 -2.65 7.42
CA ILE A 362 -21.69 -3.48 8.61
C ILE A 362 -22.77 -3.14 9.65
N TYR A 363 -22.97 -1.85 9.94
CA TYR A 363 -24.00 -1.40 10.88
C TYR A 363 -25.39 -1.89 10.48
N GLU A 364 -25.81 -1.72 9.22
CA GLU A 364 -27.08 -2.22 8.73
C GLU A 364 -27.21 -3.75 8.84
N ALA A 365 -26.11 -4.46 8.56
CA ALA A 365 -26.08 -5.92 8.64
C ALA A 365 -26.15 -6.43 10.09
N LEU A 366 -25.50 -5.75 11.04
CA LEU A 366 -25.57 -6.01 12.48
C LEU A 366 -26.99 -5.79 12.97
N LYS A 367 -27.58 -4.64 12.68
CA LYS A 367 -28.95 -4.28 13.04
C LYS A 367 -29.99 -5.25 12.50
N ALA A 368 -29.76 -5.78 11.30
CA ALA A 368 -30.61 -6.80 10.70
C ALA A 368 -30.28 -8.24 11.15
N GLN A 369 -29.30 -8.44 12.03
CA GLN A 369 -28.78 -9.75 12.46
C GLN A 369 -28.33 -10.63 11.28
N LYS A 370 -27.80 -10.02 10.21
CA LYS A 370 -27.35 -10.69 8.97
C LYS A 370 -25.86 -10.46 8.68
N ALA A 371 -25.11 -9.89 9.62
CA ALA A 371 -23.69 -9.50 9.44
C ALA A 371 -22.81 -10.68 9.02
N THR A 372 -23.17 -11.87 9.45
CA THR A 372 -22.44 -13.11 9.19
C THR A 372 -22.74 -13.74 7.83
N THR A 373 -23.66 -13.20 7.06
CA THR A 373 -24.07 -13.75 5.76
C THR A 373 -23.53 -12.91 4.61
N ALA A 374 -23.27 -13.53 3.45
CA ALA A 374 -22.92 -12.79 2.25
C ALA A 374 -24.03 -11.81 1.82
N ALA A 375 -25.29 -12.21 1.98
CA ALA A 375 -26.43 -11.37 1.67
C ALA A 375 -26.49 -10.10 2.52
N GLY A 376 -26.11 -10.17 3.81
CA GLY A 376 -26.08 -9.03 4.72
C GLY A 376 -25.04 -7.99 4.31
N LEU A 377 -23.88 -8.43 3.82
CA LEU A 377 -22.77 -7.54 3.43
C LEU A 377 -22.82 -7.11 1.95
N TRP A 378 -23.76 -7.63 1.15
CA TRP A 378 -23.88 -7.24 -0.26
C TRP A 378 -24.19 -5.74 -0.47
N GLY A 379 -24.74 -5.08 0.53
CA GLY A 379 -24.93 -3.62 0.56
C GLY A 379 -23.65 -2.85 0.29
N TYR A 380 -22.50 -3.35 0.72
CA TYR A 380 -21.18 -2.74 0.52
C TYR A 380 -20.80 -2.66 -0.97
N ASP A 381 -20.88 -3.77 -1.71
CA ASP A 381 -20.64 -3.77 -3.17
C ASP A 381 -21.51 -2.78 -3.91
N ARG A 382 -22.79 -2.70 -3.56
CA ARG A 382 -23.76 -1.76 -4.17
C ARG A 382 -23.36 -0.31 -3.89
N ARG A 383 -22.96 0.03 -2.66
CA ARG A 383 -22.50 1.36 -2.28
C ARG A 383 -21.23 1.76 -3.02
N ILE A 384 -20.23 0.86 -3.08
CA ILE A 384 -19.01 1.12 -3.84
C ILE A 384 -19.29 1.37 -5.32
N ARG A 385 -20.16 0.58 -5.95
CA ARG A 385 -20.53 0.77 -7.36
C ARG A 385 -21.28 2.10 -7.62
N ALA A 386 -22.00 2.61 -6.63
CA ALA A 386 -22.69 3.89 -6.71
C ALA A 386 -21.78 5.10 -6.42
N SER A 387 -20.66 4.88 -5.73
CA SER A 387 -19.73 5.92 -5.26
C SER A 387 -18.84 6.50 -6.36
N GLU A 388 -18.10 7.54 -6.01
CA GLU A 388 -17.04 8.13 -6.81
C GLU A 388 -15.89 7.14 -7.10
N ILE A 389 -15.60 6.18 -6.19
CA ILE A 389 -14.56 5.17 -6.36
C ILE A 389 -14.75 4.44 -7.69
N TRP A 390 -15.91 3.84 -7.86
CA TRP A 390 -16.22 3.08 -9.09
C TRP A 390 -16.24 3.96 -10.33
N LYS A 391 -16.86 5.12 -10.24
CA LYS A 391 -17.00 6.06 -11.35
C LYS A 391 -15.65 6.56 -11.86
N ASP A 392 -14.75 6.89 -10.96
CA ASP A 392 -13.42 7.39 -11.31
C ASP A 392 -12.52 6.26 -11.85
N LEU A 393 -12.47 5.11 -11.17
CA LEU A 393 -11.73 3.95 -11.66
C LEU A 393 -12.23 3.48 -13.04
N TRP A 394 -13.53 3.58 -13.30
CA TRP A 394 -14.08 3.24 -14.61
C TRP A 394 -13.56 4.18 -15.70
N LYS A 395 -13.50 5.49 -15.46
CA LYS A 395 -13.01 6.48 -16.43
C LYS A 395 -11.57 6.23 -16.86
N VAL A 396 -10.71 5.84 -15.90
CA VAL A 396 -9.26 5.69 -16.13
C VAL A 396 -8.80 4.26 -16.38
N ARG A 397 -9.70 3.27 -16.35
CA ARG A 397 -9.40 1.84 -16.35
C ARG A 397 -8.44 1.36 -17.44
N ASN A 398 -8.39 2.04 -18.59
CA ASN A 398 -7.55 1.68 -19.73
C ASN A 398 -6.20 2.43 -19.76
N ILE A 399 -6.01 3.47 -18.93
CA ILE A 399 -4.84 4.33 -19.02
C ILE A 399 -3.57 3.55 -18.64
N ARG A 400 -3.47 3.08 -17.40
CA ARG A 400 -2.29 2.34 -16.93
C ARG A 400 -2.01 1.06 -17.75
N PRO A 401 -3.01 0.22 -18.07
CA PRO A 401 -2.82 -0.94 -18.93
C PRO A 401 -2.20 -0.64 -20.31
N ALA A 402 -2.52 0.51 -20.89
CA ALA A 402 -2.01 0.88 -22.20
C ALA A 402 -0.48 1.13 -22.21
N PHE A 403 0.07 1.61 -21.09
CA PHE A 403 1.51 1.85 -20.98
C PHE A 403 2.37 0.59 -21.02
N GLN A 404 1.81 -0.60 -20.79
CA GLN A 404 2.53 -1.86 -21.06
C GLN A 404 2.93 -2.01 -22.53
N LYS A 405 2.22 -1.34 -23.44
CA LYS A 405 2.52 -1.34 -24.88
C LYS A 405 3.45 -0.20 -25.31
N GLY A 406 4.02 0.52 -24.36
CA GLY A 406 4.95 1.62 -24.56
C GLY A 406 4.36 3.00 -24.33
N PHE A 407 5.26 3.96 -24.13
CA PHE A 407 4.93 5.32 -23.69
C PHE A 407 4.03 6.07 -24.67
N ILE A 408 4.32 5.99 -25.99
CA ILE A 408 3.54 6.70 -27.02
C ILE A 408 2.11 6.15 -27.10
N TYR A 409 1.96 4.83 -27.16
CA TYR A 409 0.63 4.20 -27.17
C TYR A 409 -0.15 4.50 -25.89
N GLY A 410 0.50 4.44 -24.74
CA GLY A 410 -0.10 4.79 -23.46
C GLY A 410 -0.59 6.25 -23.44
N GLY A 411 0.21 7.18 -23.96
CA GLY A 411 -0.15 8.59 -24.08
C GLY A 411 -1.35 8.83 -25.01
N MET A 412 -1.41 8.14 -26.16
CA MET A 412 -2.56 8.22 -27.06
C MET A 412 -3.86 7.70 -26.39
N VAL A 413 -3.78 6.55 -25.71
CA VAL A 413 -4.93 5.99 -24.98
C VAL A 413 -5.32 6.90 -23.81
N HIS A 414 -4.36 7.50 -23.11
CA HIS A 414 -4.66 8.48 -22.05
C HIS A 414 -5.48 9.67 -22.61
N SER A 415 -5.03 10.28 -23.71
CA SER A 415 -5.74 11.39 -24.35
C SER A 415 -7.15 10.99 -24.80
N MET A 416 -7.28 9.81 -25.42
CA MET A 416 -8.58 9.27 -25.86
C MET A 416 -9.50 8.97 -24.68
N ALA A 417 -9.01 8.33 -23.63
CA ALA A 417 -9.80 8.01 -22.44
C ALA A 417 -10.26 9.29 -21.73
N THR A 418 -9.38 10.29 -21.62
CA THR A 418 -9.70 11.59 -21.03
C THR A 418 -10.79 12.31 -21.84
N GLY A 419 -10.62 12.47 -23.15
CA GLY A 419 -11.57 13.16 -24.02
C GLY A 419 -12.93 12.46 -24.12
N SER A 420 -12.96 11.13 -24.03
CA SER A 420 -14.19 10.32 -24.05
C SER A 420 -14.81 10.06 -22.66
N MET A 421 -14.23 10.62 -21.58
CA MET A 421 -14.60 10.30 -20.19
C MET A 421 -14.59 8.78 -19.90
N GLY A 422 -13.61 8.07 -20.45
CA GLY A 422 -13.43 6.62 -20.28
C GLY A 422 -14.24 5.73 -21.25
N ARG A 423 -15.06 6.29 -22.14
CA ARG A 423 -15.86 5.48 -23.08
C ARG A 423 -15.01 4.79 -24.14
N ALA A 424 -13.87 5.37 -24.53
CA ALA A 424 -12.95 4.81 -25.49
C ALA A 424 -11.50 4.75 -24.92
N PRO A 425 -10.74 3.69 -25.23
CA PRO A 425 -11.18 2.45 -25.87
C PRO A 425 -12.07 1.61 -24.94
N LYS A 426 -12.83 0.65 -25.46
CA LYS A 426 -13.70 -0.22 -24.64
C LYS A 426 -12.88 -1.02 -23.62
N LYS A 427 -11.79 -1.67 -24.04
CA LYS A 427 -10.89 -2.46 -23.18
C LYS A 427 -9.50 -2.54 -23.80
N VAL A 428 -8.47 -2.32 -22.98
CA VAL A 428 -7.07 -2.60 -23.30
C VAL A 428 -6.68 -3.93 -22.66
N LYS A 429 -6.14 -4.87 -23.45
CA LYS A 429 -5.60 -6.14 -22.92
C LYS A 429 -4.21 -5.91 -22.36
N PHE A 430 -3.93 -6.47 -21.19
CA PHE A 430 -2.64 -6.43 -20.52
C PHE A 430 -2.43 -7.70 -19.69
N LYS A 431 -1.23 -7.92 -19.14
CA LYS A 431 -0.86 -9.08 -18.35
C LYS A 431 -0.39 -8.68 -16.96
N THR A 432 -0.40 -9.63 -16.04
CA THR A 432 0.18 -9.43 -14.70
C THR A 432 1.72 -9.37 -14.80
N ASP A 433 2.35 -8.70 -13.85
CA ASP A 433 3.82 -8.54 -13.78
C ASP A 433 4.58 -9.87 -13.81
N ALA A 434 4.05 -10.88 -13.13
CA ALA A 434 4.67 -12.20 -13.05
C ALA A 434 4.67 -12.97 -14.38
N ARG A 435 3.82 -12.58 -15.34
CA ARG A 435 3.75 -13.18 -16.70
C ARG A 435 4.53 -12.41 -17.75
N GLU A 436 5.10 -11.26 -17.40
CA GLU A 436 5.91 -10.50 -18.33
C GLU A 436 7.33 -11.06 -18.37
N PRO A 437 7.90 -11.33 -19.56
CA PRO A 437 9.25 -11.83 -19.69
C PRO A 437 10.27 -10.78 -19.24
N ILE A 438 11.34 -11.26 -18.60
CA ILE A 438 12.47 -10.44 -18.17
C ILE A 438 13.76 -10.90 -18.84
N PHE A 439 14.74 -10.01 -18.94
CA PHE A 439 16.10 -10.30 -19.40
C PHE A 439 17.10 -9.52 -18.53
N ILE A 440 18.33 -10.01 -18.43
CA ILE A 440 19.41 -9.29 -17.77
C ILE A 440 19.96 -8.27 -18.75
N GLY A 441 19.77 -6.99 -18.44
CA GLY A 441 20.25 -5.87 -19.25
C GLY A 441 21.42 -5.14 -18.59
N ASP A 442 21.53 -3.86 -18.90
CA ASP A 442 22.64 -2.99 -18.50
C ASP A 442 22.21 -1.82 -17.61
N ARG A 443 20.98 -1.82 -17.12
CA ARG A 443 20.41 -0.69 -16.36
C ARG A 443 21.24 -0.36 -15.11
N GLY A 444 21.76 -1.39 -14.43
CA GLY A 444 22.58 -1.26 -13.23
C GLY A 444 23.81 -0.38 -13.41
N SER A 445 24.45 -0.39 -14.58
CA SER A 445 25.66 0.39 -14.87
C SER A 445 25.42 1.91 -14.99
N SER A 446 24.16 2.35 -15.08
CA SER A 446 23.78 3.77 -15.23
C SER A 446 23.48 4.49 -13.92
N TYR A 447 23.50 3.81 -12.79
CA TYR A 447 23.16 4.40 -11.51
C TYR A 447 24.33 5.18 -10.92
N PRO A 448 24.04 6.30 -10.20
CA PRO A 448 25.09 7.09 -9.57
C PRO A 448 25.71 6.36 -8.37
N THR A 449 26.97 6.62 -8.12
CA THR A 449 27.66 6.15 -6.90
C THR A 449 27.12 6.91 -5.68
N PRO A 450 26.80 6.24 -4.58
CA PRO A 450 26.41 6.88 -3.33
C PRO A 450 27.50 7.84 -2.81
N ASP A 451 27.12 9.04 -2.39
CA ASP A 451 28.00 10.08 -1.84
C ASP A 451 27.71 10.38 -0.36
N GLY A 452 26.67 9.74 0.20
CA GLY A 452 26.27 9.92 1.61
C GLY A 452 25.60 11.26 1.95
N SER A 453 25.47 12.18 0.98
CA SER A 453 24.86 13.50 1.17
C SER A 453 23.59 13.69 0.34
N TYR A 454 23.65 13.38 -0.95
CA TYR A 454 22.49 13.42 -1.86
C TYR A 454 22.11 12.06 -2.40
N ILE A 455 23.08 11.21 -2.64
CA ILE A 455 22.92 9.87 -3.20
C ILE A 455 23.22 8.85 -2.10
N PHE A 456 22.27 8.01 -1.80
CA PHE A 456 22.36 7.04 -0.70
C PHE A 456 22.23 5.61 -1.21
N ASP A 457 22.94 4.69 -0.60
CA ASP A 457 22.75 3.27 -0.83
C ASP A 457 21.49 2.72 -0.14
N LYS A 458 21.16 1.47 -0.45
CA LYS A 458 19.97 0.79 0.09
C LYS A 458 20.06 0.60 1.61
N LEU A 459 21.23 0.28 2.18
CA LEU A 459 21.38 0.01 3.63
C LEU A 459 21.28 1.30 4.45
N ALA A 460 21.94 2.38 4.02
CA ALA A 460 21.79 3.69 4.62
C ALA A 460 20.34 4.18 4.59
N SER A 461 19.57 3.75 3.59
CA SER A 461 18.16 4.07 3.46
C SER A 461 17.27 3.23 4.37
N VAL A 462 17.56 1.93 4.52
CA VAL A 462 16.89 1.06 5.50
C VAL A 462 17.09 1.58 6.92
N PHE A 463 18.29 2.03 7.27
CA PHE A 463 18.57 2.62 8.58
C PHE A 463 17.65 3.80 8.89
N VAL A 464 17.51 4.74 7.96
CA VAL A 464 16.65 5.94 8.14
C VAL A 464 15.16 5.62 8.14
N SER A 465 14.75 4.43 7.68
CA SER A 465 13.36 3.99 7.78
C SER A 465 12.91 3.60 9.19
N GLY A 466 13.84 3.54 10.16
CA GLY A 466 13.58 3.04 11.50
C GLY A 466 13.28 1.54 11.55
N ASN A 467 13.66 0.80 10.50
CA ASN A 467 13.36 -0.63 10.41
C ASN A 467 14.03 -1.43 11.53
N GLN A 468 13.22 -2.13 12.30
CA GLN A 468 13.66 -3.03 13.36
C GLN A 468 12.97 -4.37 13.19
N THR A 469 13.77 -5.40 12.97
CA THR A 469 13.29 -6.78 12.83
C THR A 469 14.33 -7.70 13.46
N ARG A 470 13.90 -8.51 14.39
CA ARG A 470 14.75 -9.45 15.11
C ARG A 470 15.33 -10.49 14.14
N ASP A 471 16.66 -10.69 14.16
CA ASP A 471 17.36 -11.55 13.19
C ASP A 471 17.05 -13.04 13.38
N ASP A 472 16.75 -13.44 14.61
CA ASP A 472 16.51 -14.83 15.00
C ASP A 472 15.04 -15.24 14.95
N GLN A 473 14.13 -14.37 14.46
CA GLN A 473 12.73 -14.77 14.22
C GLN A 473 12.58 -15.57 12.91
N PRO A 474 11.48 -16.36 12.76
CA PRO A 474 11.21 -17.07 11.52
C PRO A 474 11.09 -16.11 10.33
N SER A 475 11.66 -16.48 9.19
CA SER A 475 11.56 -15.65 7.99
C SER A 475 10.09 -15.44 7.59
N HIS A 476 9.69 -14.19 7.40
CA HIS A 476 8.40 -13.80 6.86
C HIS A 476 8.37 -13.76 5.33
N ILE A 477 9.49 -14.06 4.68
CA ILE A 477 9.64 -14.03 3.22
C ILE A 477 9.45 -15.43 2.67
N ARG A 478 8.44 -15.62 1.83
CA ARG A 478 8.06 -16.91 1.25
C ARG A 478 8.43 -16.94 -0.23
N ILE A 479 9.59 -17.49 -0.54
CA ILE A 479 10.14 -17.69 -1.90
C ILE A 479 10.76 -19.07 -2.02
N ARG A 480 10.97 -19.51 -3.27
CA ARG A 480 11.93 -20.58 -3.58
C ARG A 480 13.30 -19.93 -3.68
N THR A 481 14.26 -20.37 -2.90
CA THR A 481 15.62 -19.79 -2.90
C THR A 481 16.44 -20.19 -4.12
N ARG A 482 16.09 -21.27 -4.82
CA ARG A 482 16.76 -21.75 -6.03
C ARG A 482 15.90 -21.42 -7.25
N VAL A 483 16.32 -20.45 -8.07
CA VAL A 483 15.55 -19.87 -9.16
C VAL A 483 16.42 -19.58 -10.39
N PRO A 484 15.83 -19.35 -11.60
CA PRO A 484 16.58 -18.85 -12.74
C PRO A 484 17.31 -17.54 -12.41
N ARG A 485 18.52 -17.38 -12.97
CA ARG A 485 19.38 -16.22 -12.69
C ARG A 485 18.69 -14.89 -12.99
N GLU A 486 17.92 -14.80 -14.06
CA GLU A 486 17.19 -13.59 -14.44
C GLU A 486 16.20 -13.16 -13.34
N LEU A 487 15.55 -14.14 -12.72
CA LEU A 487 14.60 -13.87 -11.61
C LEU A 487 15.34 -13.47 -10.34
N ALA A 488 16.48 -14.10 -10.05
CA ALA A 488 17.33 -13.73 -8.91
C ALA A 488 17.86 -12.30 -9.05
N VAL A 489 18.37 -11.92 -10.22
CA VAL A 489 18.82 -10.54 -10.53
C VAL A 489 17.66 -9.56 -10.43
N ALA A 490 16.45 -9.93 -10.87
CA ALA A 490 15.27 -9.10 -10.73
C ALA A 490 14.90 -8.87 -9.25
N TRP A 491 14.99 -9.89 -8.39
CA TRP A 491 14.73 -9.74 -6.97
C TRP A 491 15.77 -8.86 -6.27
N GLU A 492 17.04 -9.08 -6.54
CA GLU A 492 18.16 -8.31 -5.97
C GLU A 492 18.08 -6.82 -6.37
N SER A 493 17.81 -6.56 -7.65
CA SER A 493 17.68 -5.19 -8.17
C SER A 493 16.41 -4.51 -7.66
N MET A 494 15.26 -5.18 -7.78
CA MET A 494 13.95 -4.65 -7.41
C MET A 494 13.83 -4.31 -5.93
N CYS A 495 14.49 -5.10 -5.07
CA CYS A 495 14.41 -4.91 -3.63
C CYS A 495 15.07 -3.59 -3.22
N PRO A 496 14.33 -2.65 -2.60
CA PRO A 496 14.89 -1.37 -2.19
C PRO A 496 15.73 -1.45 -0.88
N ALA A 497 15.73 -2.63 -0.23
CA ALA A 497 16.27 -2.83 1.12
C ALA A 497 17.36 -3.91 1.19
N LYS A 498 17.93 -4.32 0.06
CA LYS A 498 19.03 -5.33 0.00
C LYS A 498 18.72 -6.63 0.76
N VAL A 499 17.50 -7.15 0.57
CA VAL A 499 17.05 -8.41 1.21
C VAL A 499 17.56 -9.63 0.47
N TYR A 500 17.67 -9.57 -0.86
CA TYR A 500 18.06 -10.69 -1.72
C TYR A 500 19.48 -10.45 -2.25
N GLU A 501 20.31 -11.47 -2.16
CA GLU A 501 21.68 -11.45 -2.65
C GLU A 501 21.98 -12.74 -3.41
N ILE A 502 22.66 -12.62 -4.55
CA ILE A 502 23.19 -13.74 -5.33
C ILE A 502 24.62 -13.94 -4.86
N ALA A 503 25.04 -15.18 -4.58
CA ALA A 503 26.43 -15.46 -4.22
C ALA A 503 27.39 -15.08 -5.34
N ASP A 504 28.57 -14.54 -4.99
CA ASP A 504 29.55 -14.05 -5.96
C ASP A 504 30.08 -15.15 -6.90
N ASP A 505 30.13 -16.40 -6.41
CA ASP A 505 30.54 -17.60 -7.16
C ASP A 505 29.39 -18.27 -7.93
N ALA A 506 28.21 -17.65 -7.97
CA ALA A 506 27.04 -18.22 -8.62
C ALA A 506 27.23 -18.31 -10.16
N PRO A 507 26.72 -19.35 -10.79
CA PRO A 507 26.79 -19.52 -12.25
C PRO A 507 26.22 -18.31 -13.01
N GLN A 508 26.88 -17.91 -14.09
CA GLN A 508 26.40 -16.79 -14.92
C GLN A 508 25.12 -17.10 -15.71
N ASN A 509 24.78 -18.38 -15.87
CA ASN A 509 23.58 -18.85 -16.56
C ASN A 509 22.90 -19.96 -15.75
N GLY A 510 21.63 -20.20 -16.04
CA GLY A 510 20.84 -21.27 -15.42
C GLY A 510 20.29 -20.91 -14.06
N THR A 511 20.30 -21.87 -13.13
CA THR A 511 19.69 -21.73 -11.80
C THR A 511 20.73 -21.33 -10.77
N VAL A 512 20.40 -20.34 -9.96
CA VAL A 512 21.24 -19.82 -8.85
C VAL A 512 20.51 -19.93 -7.53
N THR A 513 21.29 -19.90 -6.43
CA THR A 513 20.74 -19.80 -5.06
C THR A 513 20.76 -18.35 -4.61
N VAL A 514 19.63 -17.90 -4.05
CA VAL A 514 19.48 -16.56 -3.47
C VAL A 514 19.58 -16.67 -1.96
N LYS A 515 20.48 -15.88 -1.37
CA LYS A 515 20.55 -15.64 0.06
C LYS A 515 19.48 -14.60 0.43
N VAL A 516 18.83 -14.78 1.57
CA VAL A 516 17.77 -13.90 2.07
C VAL A 516 18.17 -13.30 3.40
N ASN A 517 18.10 -11.97 3.53
CA ASN A 517 18.36 -11.21 4.75
C ASN A 517 17.03 -10.58 5.25
N PRO A 518 16.20 -11.33 5.98
CA PRO A 518 14.84 -10.90 6.33
C PRO A 518 14.81 -9.64 7.21
N SER A 519 15.79 -9.43 8.06
CA SER A 519 15.88 -8.26 8.95
C SER A 519 15.99 -6.93 8.22
N ASN A 520 16.51 -6.91 6.99
CA ASN A 520 16.53 -5.70 6.16
C ASN A 520 15.15 -5.34 5.56
N CYS A 521 14.18 -6.26 5.62
CA CYS A 521 12.92 -6.12 4.90
C CYS A 521 12.03 -5.02 5.50
N VAL A 522 11.81 -3.95 4.76
CA VAL A 522 10.86 -2.86 5.09
C VAL A 522 9.41 -3.18 4.68
N GLN A 523 9.12 -4.43 4.38
CA GLN A 523 7.77 -4.92 4.04
C GLN A 523 7.07 -4.13 2.93
N CYS A 524 7.84 -3.70 1.93
CA CYS A 524 7.31 -2.94 0.79
C CYS A 524 6.35 -3.74 -0.09
N GLY A 525 6.43 -5.07 -0.09
CA GLY A 525 5.56 -5.95 -0.86
C GLY A 525 6.00 -6.26 -2.29
N ALA A 526 7.10 -5.67 -2.79
CA ALA A 526 7.52 -5.79 -4.20
C ALA A 526 7.72 -7.24 -4.68
N ILE A 527 8.16 -8.13 -3.79
CA ILE A 527 8.38 -9.55 -4.12
C ILE A 527 7.13 -10.24 -4.67
N THR A 528 5.94 -9.77 -4.29
CA THR A 528 4.66 -10.33 -4.75
C THR A 528 4.47 -10.18 -6.25
N ALA A 529 5.02 -9.13 -6.86
CA ALA A 529 4.96 -8.93 -8.32
C ALA A 529 5.81 -9.92 -9.12
N LYS A 530 6.80 -10.55 -8.49
CA LYS A 530 7.76 -11.46 -9.13
C LYS A 530 7.80 -12.85 -8.51
N GLY A 531 6.64 -13.35 -8.06
CA GLY A 531 6.43 -14.75 -7.72
C GLY A 531 6.77 -15.17 -6.28
N GLY A 532 7.09 -14.21 -5.39
CA GLY A 532 7.20 -14.46 -3.96
C GLY A 532 5.95 -13.99 -3.19
N ARG A 533 5.99 -14.14 -1.87
CA ARG A 533 4.95 -13.66 -0.95
C ARG A 533 5.58 -13.22 0.37
N LEU A 534 4.99 -12.22 1.01
CA LEU A 534 5.26 -11.89 2.40
C LEU A 534 4.14 -12.44 3.29
N THR A 535 4.52 -12.98 4.44
CA THR A 535 3.65 -13.14 5.59
C THR A 535 3.99 -12.01 6.58
N PRO A 536 3.16 -11.67 7.56
CA PRO A 536 3.59 -10.76 8.59
C PRO A 536 4.80 -11.34 9.35
N PRO A 537 5.83 -10.54 9.68
CA PRO A 537 6.80 -10.91 10.71
C PRO A 537 6.13 -10.81 12.08
N GLU A 538 6.85 -11.16 13.14
CA GLU A 538 6.43 -10.95 14.53
C GLU A 538 5.97 -9.52 14.75
N GLY A 539 4.89 -9.33 15.50
CA GLY A 539 4.32 -8.02 15.82
C GLY A 539 5.35 -7.07 16.42
N GLY A 540 5.31 -5.80 16.04
CA GLY A 540 6.31 -4.79 16.38
C GLY A 540 7.50 -4.72 15.41
N SER A 541 7.66 -5.70 14.51
CA SER A 541 8.75 -5.72 13.52
C SER A 541 8.46 -4.87 12.30
N GLY A 542 9.51 -4.35 11.68
CA GLY A 542 9.46 -3.62 10.41
C GLY A 542 9.83 -2.15 10.52
N PRO A 543 9.49 -1.32 9.52
CA PRO A 543 9.81 0.10 9.52
C PRO A 543 8.96 0.88 10.53
N GLU A 544 9.49 2.01 10.99
CA GLU A 544 8.79 2.95 11.86
C GLU A 544 8.64 4.31 11.17
N TYR A 545 7.70 4.40 10.26
CA TYR A 545 7.42 5.63 9.54
C TYR A 545 6.69 6.64 10.42
N THR A 546 7.22 7.86 10.51
CA THR A 546 6.68 8.93 11.36
C THR A 546 6.13 10.11 10.58
N VAL A 547 6.72 10.44 9.43
CA VAL A 547 6.38 11.62 8.63
C VAL A 547 6.15 11.30 7.14
N THR A 548 5.94 10.03 6.82
CA THR A 548 5.87 9.57 5.42
C THR A 548 4.45 9.51 4.86
#